data_412e906ffd98d33c82bb30be424138ff
#
_entry.id   412e906ffd98d33c82bb30be424138ff
#
_cell.length_a   1.000
_cell.length_b   1.000
_cell.length_c   1.000
_cell.angle_alpha   90.00
_cell.angle_beta   90.00
_cell.angle_gamma   90.00
#
_symmetry.space_group_name_H-M   'P 1'
#
loop_
_entity.id
_entity.type
_entity.pdbx_description
1 polymer ?
#
loop_
_entity_poly.entity_id
_entity_poly.type
_entity_poly.pdbx_seq_one_letter_code
_entity_poly.pdbx_strand_id
1 'polypeptide(L)'
;MRTLPFVCAFALFVTGSAIASEESDVLAPVHQFVDGFNKGDAKSALAACAEDASIIDEFPPHEWHGAGACAKWADDYVASAKKEGITEGVVKLHKPSHVTINGDRAYVVIPSDYTWKQKGKPMKETRAAFTFALNKGAGGWKIIAWSWAAP
;
A
#
# COMPACT_ATOMS: atom_id res chain seq x y z
N MET A 1 15.01 36.47 55.56
CA MET A 1 15.55 35.67 54.45
C MET A 1 14.52 34.61 54.09
N ARG A 2 13.81 34.78 52.99
CA ARG A 2 12.80 33.85 52.52
C ARG A 2 13.34 33.18 51.24
N THR A 3 13.65 31.90 51.32
CA THR A 3 14.09 31.06 50.20
C THR A 3 12.88 30.59 49.42
N LEU A 4 12.76 30.98 48.13
CA LEU A 4 11.82 30.42 47.18
C LEU A 4 12.38 29.08 46.65
N PRO A 5 11.57 28.02 46.56
CA PRO A 5 11.96 26.83 45.82
C PRO A 5 11.71 27.01 44.32
N PHE A 6 12.73 26.72 43.53
CA PHE A 6 12.69 26.69 42.08
C PHE A 6 12.05 25.36 41.67
N VAL A 7 10.83 25.40 41.13
CA VAL A 7 10.16 24.21 40.56
C VAL A 7 10.60 24.10 39.12
N CYS A 8 11.51 23.14 38.82
CA CYS A 8 11.82 22.74 37.46
C CYS A 8 10.67 21.87 36.94
N ALA A 9 9.86 22.41 36.03
CA ALA A 9 8.88 21.65 35.26
C ALA A 9 9.62 20.85 34.17
N PHE A 10 9.67 19.54 34.34
CA PHE A 10 10.16 18.59 33.33
C PHE A 10 9.07 18.40 32.27
N ALA A 11 9.23 19.03 31.11
CA ALA A 11 8.38 18.78 29.95
C ALA A 11 8.79 17.44 29.30
N LEU A 12 8.03 16.38 29.56
CA LEU A 12 8.15 15.10 28.88
C LEU A 12 7.63 15.28 27.44
N PHE A 13 8.53 15.27 26.47
CA PHE A 13 8.19 15.25 25.06
C PHE A 13 7.61 13.89 24.66
N VAL A 14 6.30 13.84 24.42
CA VAL A 14 5.59 12.69 23.85
C VAL A 14 5.70 12.77 22.31
N THR A 15 6.86 12.43 21.75
CA THR A 15 7.07 12.42 20.29
C THR A 15 6.76 11.09 19.64
N GLY A 16 6.68 9.99 20.40
CA GLY A 16 6.48 8.65 19.85
C GLY A 16 5.09 8.36 19.32
N SER A 17 4.04 8.97 19.87
CA SER A 17 2.65 8.70 19.49
C SER A 17 2.25 9.32 18.14
N ALA A 18 2.83 10.47 17.79
CA ALA A 18 2.51 11.18 16.54
C ALA A 18 3.08 10.44 15.31
N ILE A 19 4.28 9.88 15.41
CA ILE A 19 4.93 9.15 14.30
C ILE A 19 4.19 7.83 14.02
N ALA A 20 3.80 7.09 15.05
CA ALA A 20 3.06 5.85 14.90
C ALA A 20 1.65 6.07 14.27
N SER A 21 0.99 7.20 14.58
CA SER A 21 -0.30 7.54 13.97
C SER A 21 -0.13 7.93 12.49
N GLU A 22 0.93 8.64 12.13
CA GLU A 22 1.19 9.05 10.75
C GLU A 22 1.56 7.87 9.85
N GLU A 23 2.35 6.92 10.35
CA GLU A 23 2.64 5.66 9.63
C GLU A 23 1.35 4.85 9.39
N SER A 24 0.48 4.74 10.41
CA SER A 24 -0.82 4.08 10.28
C SER A 24 -1.70 4.74 9.22
N ASP A 25 -1.73 6.08 9.17
CA ASP A 25 -2.50 6.83 8.18
C ASP A 25 -1.99 6.59 6.74
N VAL A 26 -0.67 6.54 6.56
CA VAL A 26 -0.03 6.23 5.27
C VAL A 26 -0.34 4.80 4.82
N LEU A 27 -0.35 3.84 5.75
CA LEU A 27 -0.60 2.43 5.44
C LEU A 27 -2.09 2.12 5.20
N ALA A 28 -3.01 2.95 5.67
CA ALA A 28 -4.45 2.73 5.53
C ALA A 28 -4.89 2.52 4.07
N PRO A 29 -4.54 3.37 3.08
CA PRO A 29 -4.91 3.13 1.68
C PRO A 29 -4.22 1.89 1.08
N VAL A 30 -3.02 1.51 1.55
CA VAL A 30 -2.35 0.29 1.11
C VAL A 30 -3.15 -0.95 1.56
N HIS A 31 -3.55 -1.00 2.82
CA HIS A 31 -4.42 -2.06 3.34
C HIS A 31 -5.77 -2.08 2.63
N GLN A 32 -6.39 -0.91 2.42
CA GLN A 32 -7.65 -0.80 1.69
C GLN A 32 -7.56 -1.38 0.28
N PHE A 33 -6.48 -1.07 -0.45
CA PHE A 33 -6.25 -1.60 -1.80
C PHE A 33 -6.13 -3.12 -1.80
N VAL A 34 -5.28 -3.67 -0.94
CA VAL A 34 -5.04 -5.12 -0.86
C VAL A 34 -6.25 -5.88 -0.32
N ASP A 35 -6.93 -5.35 0.69
CA ASP A 35 -8.14 -5.96 1.24
C ASP A 35 -9.28 -5.98 0.20
N GLY A 36 -9.41 -4.89 -0.57
CA GLY A 36 -10.37 -4.82 -1.67
C GLY A 36 -10.06 -5.85 -2.76
N PHE A 37 -8.79 -5.96 -3.17
CA PHE A 37 -8.31 -6.98 -4.10
C PHE A 37 -8.65 -8.40 -3.59
N ASN A 38 -8.27 -8.73 -2.37
CA ASN A 38 -8.47 -10.04 -1.76
C ASN A 38 -9.95 -10.43 -1.63
N LYS A 39 -10.84 -9.44 -1.46
CA LYS A 39 -12.29 -9.64 -1.34
C LYS A 39 -13.03 -9.58 -2.68
N GLY A 40 -12.33 -9.23 -3.76
CA GLY A 40 -12.97 -8.94 -5.05
C GLY A 40 -13.81 -7.65 -5.04
N ASP A 41 -13.59 -6.77 -4.06
CA ASP A 41 -14.23 -5.46 -3.96
C ASP A 41 -13.40 -4.41 -4.72
N ALA A 42 -13.57 -4.41 -6.05
CA ALA A 42 -12.87 -3.48 -6.92
C ALA A 42 -13.14 -2.01 -6.55
N LYS A 43 -14.37 -1.68 -6.11
CA LYS A 43 -14.71 -0.31 -5.72
C LYS A 43 -13.88 0.16 -4.54
N SER A 44 -13.73 -0.66 -3.51
CA SER A 44 -12.91 -0.35 -2.33
C SER A 44 -11.44 -0.24 -2.70
N ALA A 45 -10.91 -1.19 -3.49
CA ALA A 45 -9.51 -1.16 -3.94
C ALA A 45 -9.21 0.11 -4.74
N LEU A 46 -10.00 0.42 -5.76
CA LEU A 46 -9.81 1.58 -6.62
C LEU A 46 -9.93 2.92 -5.86
N ALA A 47 -10.77 2.98 -4.83
CA ALA A 47 -10.90 4.17 -4.00
C ALA A 47 -9.63 4.51 -3.21
N ALA A 48 -8.69 3.58 -3.05
CA ALA A 48 -7.38 3.83 -2.42
C ALA A 48 -6.38 4.52 -3.36
N CYS A 49 -6.56 4.39 -4.69
CA CYS A 49 -5.71 5.01 -5.70
C CYS A 49 -6.05 6.49 -5.91
N ALA A 50 -5.03 7.28 -6.28
CA ALA A 50 -5.25 8.55 -6.93
C ALA A 50 -5.76 8.32 -8.36
N GLU A 51 -6.42 9.32 -8.95
CA GLU A 51 -6.92 9.24 -10.32
C GLU A 51 -5.78 9.06 -11.33
N ASP A 52 -4.72 9.86 -11.18
CA ASP A 52 -3.49 9.72 -11.95
C ASP A 52 -2.48 8.88 -11.17
N ALA A 53 -2.47 7.59 -11.41
CA ALA A 53 -1.53 6.67 -10.80
C ALA A 53 -0.53 6.11 -11.83
N SER A 54 0.57 5.53 -11.32
CA SER A 54 1.53 4.77 -12.12
C SER A 54 1.73 3.39 -11.51
N ILE A 55 1.69 2.36 -12.35
CA ILE A 55 1.75 0.96 -11.92
C ILE A 55 2.78 0.23 -12.76
N ILE A 56 3.58 -0.62 -12.12
CA ILE A 56 4.46 -1.59 -12.76
C ILE A 56 4.14 -2.97 -12.18
N ASP A 57 3.81 -3.92 -13.03
CA ASP A 57 3.46 -5.27 -12.61
C ASP A 57 4.03 -6.34 -13.56
N GLU A 58 4.09 -7.58 -13.13
CA GLU A 58 4.74 -8.69 -13.85
C GLU A 58 3.97 -9.20 -15.04
N PHE A 59 2.65 -8.98 -15.12
CA PHE A 59 1.88 -9.39 -16.29
C PHE A 59 1.78 -8.27 -17.34
N PRO A 60 1.67 -8.61 -18.64
CA PRO A 60 1.57 -7.62 -19.72
C PRO A 60 0.33 -6.71 -19.59
N PRO A 61 0.44 -5.42 -19.94
CA PRO A 61 1.56 -4.77 -20.64
C PRO A 61 2.71 -4.31 -19.72
N HIS A 62 2.73 -4.66 -18.45
CA HIS A 62 3.73 -4.36 -17.43
C HIS A 62 3.67 -2.93 -16.87
N GLU A 63 3.02 -2.01 -17.54
CA GLU A 63 2.90 -0.62 -17.09
C GLU A 63 1.53 -0.04 -17.37
N TRP A 64 1.03 0.75 -16.42
CA TRP A 64 -0.18 1.57 -16.53
C TRP A 64 0.12 2.93 -15.90
N HIS A 65 -0.31 4.01 -16.54
CA HIS A 65 -0.12 5.35 -16.02
C HIS A 65 -1.20 6.33 -16.48
N GLY A 66 -1.34 7.44 -15.75
CA GLY A 66 -2.30 8.47 -16.01
C GLY A 66 -3.70 8.20 -15.48
N ALA A 67 -4.66 8.96 -15.96
CA ALA A 67 -6.04 8.91 -15.49
C ALA A 67 -6.65 7.51 -15.65
N GLY A 68 -7.19 6.98 -14.53
CA GLY A 68 -7.83 5.67 -14.51
C GLY A 68 -6.87 4.48 -14.54
N ALA A 69 -5.55 4.66 -14.36
CA ALA A 69 -4.57 3.57 -14.45
C ALA A 69 -4.88 2.40 -13.52
N CYS A 70 -5.33 2.64 -12.28
CA CYS A 70 -5.69 1.57 -11.34
C CYS A 70 -6.89 0.75 -11.84
N ALA A 71 -7.90 1.40 -12.41
CA ALA A 71 -9.07 0.71 -12.96
C ALA A 71 -8.68 -0.14 -14.18
N LYS A 72 -7.87 0.45 -15.08
CA LYS A 72 -7.37 -0.27 -16.26
C LYS A 72 -6.51 -1.47 -15.87
N TRP A 73 -5.62 -1.32 -14.89
CA TRP A 73 -4.84 -2.43 -14.35
C TRP A 73 -5.75 -3.54 -13.82
N ALA A 74 -6.78 -3.20 -13.06
CA ALA A 74 -7.71 -4.18 -12.50
C ALA A 74 -8.46 -4.96 -13.59
N ASP A 75 -8.93 -4.29 -14.64
CA ASP A 75 -9.60 -4.92 -15.79
C ASP A 75 -8.63 -5.85 -16.55
N ASP A 76 -7.41 -5.40 -16.81
CA ASP A 76 -6.37 -6.18 -17.48
C ASP A 76 -5.94 -7.38 -16.62
N TYR A 77 -5.86 -7.23 -15.29
CA TYR A 77 -5.61 -8.34 -14.36
C TYR A 77 -6.70 -9.40 -14.44
N VAL A 78 -7.97 -9.02 -14.40
CA VAL A 78 -9.11 -9.95 -14.51
C VAL A 78 -9.07 -10.70 -15.83
N ALA A 79 -8.79 -10.01 -16.95
CA ALA A 79 -8.66 -10.61 -18.26
C ALA A 79 -7.49 -11.60 -18.35
N SER A 80 -6.32 -11.22 -17.81
CA SER A 80 -5.12 -12.06 -17.75
C SER A 80 -5.34 -13.28 -16.86
N ALA A 81 -5.90 -13.10 -15.67
CA ALA A 81 -6.21 -14.17 -14.74
C ALA A 81 -7.16 -15.21 -15.37
N LYS A 82 -8.19 -14.75 -16.08
CA LYS A 82 -9.11 -15.63 -16.81
C LYS A 82 -8.38 -16.43 -17.91
N LYS A 83 -7.52 -15.78 -18.69
CA LYS A 83 -6.74 -16.41 -19.76
C LYS A 83 -5.80 -17.49 -19.22
N GLU A 84 -5.11 -17.19 -18.13
CA GLU A 84 -4.14 -18.10 -17.50
C GLU A 84 -4.77 -19.16 -16.59
N GLY A 85 -6.07 -19.07 -16.33
CA GLY A 85 -6.79 -19.95 -15.41
C GLY A 85 -6.41 -19.75 -13.94
N ILE A 86 -6.16 -18.48 -13.58
CA ILE A 86 -5.86 -18.06 -12.21
C ILE A 86 -7.17 -17.83 -11.45
N THR A 87 -7.25 -18.40 -10.26
CA THR A 87 -8.38 -18.27 -9.34
C THR A 87 -7.88 -18.20 -7.90
N GLU A 88 -8.71 -17.71 -7.00
CA GLU A 88 -8.42 -17.67 -5.56
C GLU A 88 -7.11 -16.91 -5.24
N GLY A 89 -6.83 -15.83 -5.98
CA GLY A 89 -5.67 -14.98 -5.72
C GLY A 89 -5.80 -14.23 -4.41
N VAL A 90 -4.78 -14.34 -3.54
CA VAL A 90 -4.73 -13.65 -2.24
C VAL A 90 -3.34 -13.09 -2.02
N VAL A 91 -3.26 -11.80 -1.77
CA VAL A 91 -2.05 -11.09 -1.36
C VAL A 91 -2.01 -11.00 0.17
N LYS A 92 -0.88 -11.39 0.76
CA LYS A 92 -0.59 -11.21 2.18
C LYS A 92 0.54 -10.21 2.35
N LEU A 93 0.22 -9.07 2.95
CA LEU A 93 1.23 -8.10 3.36
C LEU A 93 1.93 -8.57 4.64
N HIS A 94 3.26 -8.45 4.68
CA HIS A 94 4.06 -8.58 5.89
C HIS A 94 4.26 -7.20 6.55
N LYS A 95 5.06 -7.14 7.60
CA LYS A 95 5.47 -5.87 8.18
C LYS A 95 6.27 -5.07 7.15
N PRO A 96 5.99 -3.77 6.97
CA PRO A 96 6.81 -2.93 6.11
C PRO A 96 8.29 -3.04 6.46
N SER A 97 9.13 -3.22 5.44
CA SER A 97 10.59 -3.19 5.59
C SER A 97 11.13 -1.77 5.54
N HIS A 98 10.36 -0.86 4.93
CA HIS A 98 10.71 0.55 4.83
C HIS A 98 9.47 1.42 4.76
N VAL A 99 9.46 2.51 5.53
CA VAL A 99 8.47 3.59 5.46
C VAL A 99 9.21 4.91 5.61
N THR A 100 9.04 5.81 4.65
CA THR A 100 9.54 7.18 4.72
C THR A 100 8.40 8.14 4.46
N ILE A 101 8.25 9.14 5.33
CA ILE A 101 7.23 10.18 5.23
C ILE A 101 7.93 11.54 5.21
N ASN A 102 7.65 12.33 4.18
CA ASN A 102 8.19 13.68 3.99
C ASN A 102 7.04 14.64 3.65
N GLY A 103 6.44 15.23 4.68
CA GLY A 103 5.30 16.13 4.53
C GLY A 103 4.10 15.42 3.91
N ASP A 104 3.74 15.78 2.70
CA ASP A 104 2.62 15.22 1.94
C ASP A 104 2.98 14.04 1.02
N ARG A 105 4.20 13.51 1.15
CA ARG A 105 4.72 12.39 0.35
C ARG A 105 5.15 11.24 1.24
N ALA A 106 4.86 10.02 0.81
CA ALA A 106 5.35 8.82 1.49
C ALA A 106 5.83 7.78 0.49
N TYR A 107 6.80 6.99 0.93
CA TYR A 107 7.35 5.84 0.21
C TYR A 107 7.35 4.64 1.14
N VAL A 108 6.80 3.52 0.69
CA VAL A 108 6.60 2.31 1.49
C VAL A 108 7.07 1.09 0.71
N VAL A 109 7.79 0.20 1.36
CA VAL A 109 8.15 -1.13 0.83
C VAL A 109 7.65 -2.21 1.78
N ILE A 110 6.85 -3.13 1.26
CA ILE A 110 6.26 -4.22 2.04
C ILE A 110 6.61 -5.55 1.38
N PRO A 111 7.42 -6.41 2.03
CA PRO A 111 7.55 -7.80 1.60
C PRO A 111 6.17 -8.45 1.61
N SER A 112 5.79 -9.09 0.52
CA SER A 112 4.44 -9.61 0.35
C SER A 112 4.47 -11.02 -0.23
N ASP A 113 3.47 -11.84 0.12
CA ASP A 113 3.27 -13.14 -0.51
C ASP A 113 2.02 -13.06 -1.39
N TYR A 114 2.06 -13.73 -2.54
CA TYR A 114 0.89 -13.97 -3.36
C TYR A 114 0.62 -15.46 -3.49
N THR A 115 -0.60 -15.89 -3.24
CA THR A 115 -1.04 -17.28 -3.39
C THR A 115 -2.23 -17.32 -4.32
N TRP A 116 -2.27 -18.32 -5.22
CA TRP A 116 -3.37 -18.49 -6.16
C TRP A 116 -3.51 -19.95 -6.59
N LYS A 117 -4.57 -20.28 -7.29
CA LYS A 117 -4.65 -21.51 -8.07
C LYS A 117 -4.47 -21.19 -9.55
N GLN A 118 -3.62 -21.92 -10.25
CA GLN A 118 -3.48 -21.85 -11.69
C GLN A 118 -3.92 -23.18 -12.31
N LYS A 119 -5.00 -23.13 -13.07
CA LYS A 119 -5.63 -24.35 -13.63
C LYS A 119 -5.89 -25.42 -12.56
N GLY A 120 -6.35 -24.97 -11.38
CA GLY A 120 -6.64 -25.79 -10.20
C GLY A 120 -5.43 -26.20 -9.37
N LYS A 121 -4.20 -25.92 -9.78
CA LYS A 121 -2.99 -26.22 -9.02
C LYS A 121 -2.63 -25.07 -8.10
N PRO A 122 -2.31 -25.31 -6.80
CA PRO A 122 -1.87 -24.28 -5.89
C PRO A 122 -0.50 -23.74 -6.31
N MET A 123 -0.40 -22.42 -6.35
CA MET A 123 0.80 -21.67 -6.67
C MET A 123 1.09 -20.67 -5.55
N LYS A 124 2.34 -20.30 -5.40
CA LYS A 124 2.77 -19.33 -4.41
C LYS A 124 4.02 -18.59 -4.86
N GLU A 125 4.00 -17.29 -4.66
CA GLU A 125 5.14 -16.40 -4.71
C GLU A 125 5.35 -15.82 -3.32
N THR A 126 6.58 -15.75 -2.85
CA THR A 126 6.88 -15.31 -1.48
C THR A 126 7.89 -14.19 -1.46
N ARG A 127 7.68 -13.21 -0.58
CA ARG A 127 8.59 -12.09 -0.37
C ARG A 127 8.83 -11.21 -1.59
N ALA A 128 7.85 -11.12 -2.47
CA ALA A 128 7.83 -10.10 -3.50
C ALA A 128 7.98 -8.70 -2.88
N ALA A 129 8.65 -7.80 -3.58
CA ALA A 129 8.73 -6.41 -3.17
C ALA A 129 7.49 -5.66 -3.65
N PHE A 130 6.55 -5.39 -2.75
CA PHE A 130 5.41 -4.51 -3.02
C PHE A 130 5.76 -3.10 -2.56
N THR A 131 5.92 -2.20 -3.52
CA THR A 131 6.41 -0.84 -3.29
C THR A 131 5.30 0.16 -3.61
N PHE A 132 5.14 1.17 -2.75
CA PHE A 132 4.13 2.21 -2.92
C PHE A 132 4.73 3.60 -2.79
N ALA A 133 4.28 4.53 -3.64
CA ALA A 133 4.40 5.95 -3.40
C ALA A 133 3.01 6.54 -3.14
N LEU A 134 2.91 7.39 -2.13
CA LEU A 134 1.64 7.98 -1.70
C LEU A 134 1.74 9.51 -1.62
N ASN A 135 0.60 10.15 -1.84
CA ASN A 135 0.44 11.59 -1.65
C ASN A 135 -0.75 11.89 -0.73
N LYS A 136 -0.57 12.88 0.15
CA LYS A 136 -1.61 13.37 1.06
C LYS A 136 -2.29 14.60 0.43
N GLY A 137 -3.55 14.43 0.08
CA GLY A 137 -4.41 15.52 -0.41
C GLY A 137 -5.47 15.90 0.62
N ALA A 138 -6.43 16.73 0.23
CA ALA A 138 -7.55 17.12 1.09
C ALA A 138 -8.40 15.92 1.59
N GLY A 139 -8.45 14.83 0.82
CA GLY A 139 -9.14 13.59 1.18
C GLY A 139 -8.29 12.54 1.90
N GLY A 140 -7.11 12.92 2.42
CA GLY A 140 -6.16 12.00 3.07
C GLY A 140 -5.13 11.41 2.09
N TRP A 141 -4.46 10.34 2.52
CA TRP A 141 -3.45 9.66 1.72
C TRP A 141 -4.07 8.85 0.59
N LYS A 142 -3.44 8.89 -0.60
CA LYS A 142 -3.79 8.10 -1.77
C LYS A 142 -2.54 7.48 -2.39
N ILE A 143 -2.68 6.29 -2.95
CA ILE A 143 -1.63 5.63 -3.73
C ILE A 143 -1.52 6.36 -5.08
N ILE A 144 -0.35 6.95 -5.35
CA ILE A 144 -0.03 7.60 -6.62
C ILE A 144 0.85 6.73 -7.52
N ALA A 145 1.54 5.75 -6.95
CA ALA A 145 2.23 4.71 -7.71
C ALA A 145 2.41 3.46 -6.86
N TRP A 146 2.47 2.32 -7.54
CA TRP A 146 2.92 1.07 -6.91
C TRP A 146 3.62 0.17 -7.93
N SER A 147 4.44 -0.73 -7.41
CA SER A 147 5.05 -1.79 -8.20
C SER A 147 5.09 -3.11 -7.43
N TRP A 148 4.85 -4.19 -8.15
CA TRP A 148 5.07 -5.55 -7.69
C TRP A 148 6.28 -6.13 -8.40
N ALA A 149 7.21 -6.72 -7.65
CA ALA A 149 8.39 -7.37 -8.20
C ALA A 149 8.65 -8.68 -7.48
N ALA A 150 8.73 -9.77 -8.23
CA ALA A 150 9.17 -11.07 -7.73
C ALA A 150 10.57 -10.98 -7.11
N PRO A 151 10.92 -11.84 -6.13
CA PRO A 151 12.23 -11.85 -5.50
C PRO A 151 13.33 -12.33 -6.45
#